data_535eea141e4f6ce9568a4950f821f183
#
_entry.id   535eea141e4f6ce9568a4950f821f183
#
_cell.length_a   1.000
_cell.length_b   1.000
_cell.length_c   1.000
_cell.angle_alpha   90.00
_cell.angle_beta   90.00
_cell.angle_gamma   90.00
#
_symmetry.space_group_name_H-M   'P 1'
#
loop_
_entity.id
_entity.type
_entity.pdbx_description
1 polymer ?
#
loop_
_entity_poly.entity_id
_entity_poly.type
_entity_poly.pdbx_seq_one_letter_code
_entity_poly.pdbx_strand_id
1 'polypeptide(L)'
;MDARATIHDYYDSLRHGAPLDTFFADDRPEDDAVVKCGVSERLVGADSVKQGLRDQTASTSDWAVDSRDLRVTQRDTVAWFSDDVGLAWDEGGQRHEFDTRWSGTLEHRAGDWSFVGLHVSVATDL
;
A
#
# COMPACT_ATOMS: atom_id res chain seq x y z
N MET A 1 17.79 5.06 -1.15
CA MET A 1 16.60 4.59 -1.88
C MET A 1 15.63 5.75 -2.01
N ASP A 2 15.05 5.98 -3.15
CA ASP A 2 14.06 7.05 -3.34
C ASP A 2 12.63 6.52 -3.13
N ALA A 3 11.64 7.42 -3.18
CA ALA A 3 10.24 7.06 -2.96
C ALA A 3 9.74 6.05 -4.01
N ARG A 4 10.15 6.20 -5.28
CA ARG A 4 9.77 5.26 -6.35
C ARG A 4 10.27 3.85 -6.04
N ALA A 5 11.49 3.72 -5.59
CA ALA A 5 12.07 2.42 -5.23
C ALA A 5 11.31 1.79 -4.06
N THR A 6 10.90 2.58 -3.08
CA THR A 6 10.09 2.11 -1.95
C THR A 6 8.74 1.56 -2.44
N ILE A 7 8.09 2.25 -3.38
CA ILE A 7 6.82 1.79 -3.96
C ILE A 7 7.02 0.46 -4.70
N HIS A 8 8.07 0.34 -5.51
CA HIS A 8 8.39 -0.91 -6.20
C HIS A 8 8.70 -2.05 -5.22
N ASP A 9 9.39 -1.77 -4.13
CA ASP A 9 9.67 -2.77 -3.09
C ASP A 9 8.37 -3.23 -2.40
N TYR A 10 7.43 -2.33 -2.19
CA TYR A 10 6.12 -2.70 -1.66
C TYR A 10 5.39 -3.66 -2.61
N TYR A 11 5.37 -3.36 -3.91
CA TYR A 11 4.77 -4.25 -4.91
C TYR A 11 5.46 -5.61 -4.93
N ASP A 12 6.79 -5.63 -4.88
CA ASP A 12 7.54 -6.89 -4.87
C ASP A 12 7.29 -7.70 -3.61
N SER A 13 7.22 -7.06 -2.46
CA SER A 13 6.90 -7.71 -1.19
C SER A 13 5.50 -8.32 -1.22
N LEU A 14 4.54 -7.62 -1.80
CA LEU A 14 3.18 -8.13 -1.97
C LEU A 14 3.18 -9.38 -2.87
N ARG A 15 3.89 -9.34 -3.99
CA ARG A 15 4.02 -10.51 -4.90
C ARG A 15 4.61 -11.74 -4.23
N HIS A 16 5.53 -11.55 -3.28
CA HIS A 16 6.25 -12.63 -2.63
C HIS A 16 5.64 -13.06 -1.30
N GLY A 17 4.55 -12.46 -0.86
CA GLY A 17 3.96 -12.74 0.45
C GLY A 17 4.84 -12.31 1.62
N ALA A 18 5.75 -11.35 1.39
CA ALA A 18 6.62 -10.82 2.42
C ALA A 18 5.89 -9.80 3.29
N PRO A 19 6.40 -9.50 4.50
CA PRO A 19 5.77 -8.52 5.38
C PRO A 19 5.63 -7.14 4.73
N LEU A 20 4.47 -6.51 4.90
CA LEU A 20 4.14 -5.20 4.35
C LEU A 20 4.07 -4.10 5.42
N ASP A 21 3.93 -4.48 6.66
CA ASP A 21 3.74 -3.54 7.77
C ASP A 21 4.92 -2.59 7.97
N THR A 22 6.13 -3.04 7.67
CA THR A 22 7.35 -2.23 7.82
C THR A 22 7.45 -1.06 6.84
N PHE A 23 6.65 -1.06 5.77
CA PHE A 23 6.62 0.05 4.80
C PHE A 23 5.84 1.26 5.30
N PHE A 24 5.06 1.12 6.36
CA PHE A 24 4.23 2.19 6.89
C PHE A 24 4.92 2.86 8.07
N ALA A 25 4.72 4.18 8.15
CA ALA A 25 5.26 4.97 9.24
C ALA A 25 4.61 4.57 10.57
N ASP A 26 5.40 4.65 11.63
CA ASP A 26 4.95 4.50 13.00
C ASP A 26 5.45 5.71 13.81
N ASP A 27 5.31 5.69 15.12
CA ASP A 27 5.82 6.73 16.00
C ASP A 27 5.36 8.13 15.58
N ARG A 28 4.06 8.25 15.28
CA ARG A 28 3.42 9.51 14.85
C ARG A 28 2.53 10.04 15.97
N PRO A 29 2.40 11.39 16.09
CA PRO A 29 1.38 11.96 16.97
C PRO A 29 -0.01 11.46 16.63
N GLU A 30 -0.89 11.38 17.63
CA GLU A 30 -2.25 10.86 17.46
C GLU A 30 -3.05 11.59 16.38
N ASP A 31 -2.84 12.93 16.26
CA ASP A 31 -3.52 13.77 15.26
C ASP A 31 -2.97 13.55 13.85
N ASP A 32 -1.86 12.84 13.70
CA ASP A 32 -1.14 12.65 12.46
C ASP A 32 -1.26 11.20 12.03
N ALA A 33 -2.48 10.76 11.81
CA ALA A 33 -2.80 9.36 11.59
C ALA A 33 -2.28 8.84 10.25
N VAL A 34 -1.67 7.67 10.30
CA VAL A 34 -1.41 6.85 9.12
C VAL A 34 -2.72 6.20 8.70
N VAL A 35 -3.05 6.25 7.40
CA VAL A 35 -4.32 5.72 6.89
C VAL A 35 -4.07 4.80 5.71
N LYS A 36 -4.72 3.65 5.71
CA LYS A 36 -4.77 2.77 4.54
C LYS A 36 -6.21 2.41 4.22
N CYS A 37 -6.63 2.71 2.98
CA CYS A 37 -7.90 2.25 2.44
C CYS A 37 -7.64 1.17 1.40
N GLY A 38 -8.15 -0.01 1.63
CA GLY A 38 -8.18 -1.09 0.64
C GLY A 38 -9.51 -1.13 -0.08
N VAL A 39 -9.72 -2.14 -0.91
CA VAL A 39 -10.95 -2.29 -1.70
C VAL A 39 -12.19 -2.37 -0.80
N SER A 40 -12.08 -2.97 0.36
CA SER A 40 -13.20 -3.18 1.28
C SER A 40 -12.89 -2.80 2.72
N GLU A 41 -11.84 -2.00 2.95
CA GLU A 41 -11.42 -1.65 4.31
C GLU A 41 -10.98 -0.20 4.41
N ARG A 42 -11.09 0.35 5.61
CA ARG A 42 -10.47 1.62 5.98
C ARG A 42 -9.83 1.46 7.35
N LEU A 43 -8.50 1.60 7.39
CA LEU A 43 -7.71 1.43 8.60
C LEU A 43 -7.09 2.77 8.97
N VAL A 44 -7.27 3.21 10.19
CA VAL A 44 -6.76 4.50 10.68
C VAL A 44 -5.87 4.27 11.90
N GLY A 45 -4.67 4.83 11.85
CA GLY A 45 -3.66 4.69 12.88
C GLY A 45 -2.64 3.60 12.55
N ALA A 46 -1.39 3.84 12.93
CA ALA A 46 -0.27 2.95 12.60
C ALA A 46 -0.52 1.51 13.08
N ASP A 47 -1.00 1.34 14.32
CA ASP A 47 -1.23 0.01 14.87
C ASP A 47 -2.30 -0.76 14.10
N SER A 48 -3.41 -0.10 13.76
CA SER A 48 -4.50 -0.71 12.98
C SER A 48 -4.05 -1.05 11.57
N VAL A 49 -3.29 -0.17 10.92
CA VAL A 49 -2.77 -0.41 9.58
C VAL A 49 -1.82 -1.60 9.59
N LYS A 50 -0.88 -1.63 10.52
CA LYS A 50 0.10 -2.73 10.60
C LYS A 50 -0.56 -4.06 10.91
N GLN A 51 -1.52 -4.09 11.82
CA GLN A 51 -2.26 -5.32 12.13
C GLN A 51 -3.08 -5.79 10.94
N GLY A 52 -3.77 -4.89 10.25
CA GLY A 52 -4.53 -5.24 9.03
C GLY A 52 -3.65 -5.83 7.94
N LEU A 53 -2.44 -5.31 7.77
CA LEU A 53 -1.48 -5.85 6.80
C LEU A 53 -0.97 -7.24 7.20
N ARG A 54 -0.71 -7.47 8.49
CA ARG A 54 -0.33 -8.81 8.97
C ARG A 54 -1.44 -9.82 8.74
N ASP A 55 -2.69 -9.43 9.01
CA ASP A 55 -3.86 -10.27 8.79
C ASP A 55 -4.02 -10.59 7.30
N GLN A 56 -3.85 -9.61 6.43
CA GLN A 56 -3.89 -9.79 4.98
C GLN A 56 -2.82 -10.78 4.52
N THR A 57 -1.59 -10.62 4.98
CA THR A 57 -0.48 -11.51 4.63
C THR A 57 -0.76 -12.95 5.07
N ALA A 58 -1.40 -13.13 6.23
CA ALA A 58 -1.73 -14.44 6.76
C ALA A 58 -2.90 -15.12 6.04
N SER A 59 -3.84 -14.35 5.47
CA SER A 59 -5.09 -14.86 4.90
C SER A 59 -5.12 -14.90 3.38
N THR A 60 -4.10 -14.37 2.70
CA THR A 60 -4.05 -14.28 1.24
C THR A 60 -2.75 -14.89 0.70
N SER A 61 -2.75 -15.24 -0.58
CA SER A 61 -1.59 -15.79 -1.26
C SER A 61 -1.62 -15.50 -2.76
N ASP A 62 -0.51 -15.81 -3.42
CA ASP A 62 -0.37 -15.78 -4.87
C ASP A 62 -0.79 -14.44 -5.49
N TRP A 63 -0.26 -13.36 -4.92
CA TRP A 63 -0.53 -12.02 -5.42
C TRP A 63 0.12 -11.77 -6.78
N ALA A 64 -0.68 -11.30 -7.73
CA ALA A 64 -0.21 -10.71 -8.96
C ALA A 64 -0.42 -9.19 -8.87
N VAL A 65 0.62 -8.44 -9.17
CA VAL A 65 0.60 -6.97 -9.11
C VAL A 65 1.17 -6.46 -10.43
N ASP A 66 0.32 -5.83 -11.23
CA ASP A 66 0.69 -5.30 -12.54
C ASP A 66 0.59 -3.78 -12.53
N SER A 67 1.73 -3.12 -12.33
CA SER A 67 1.85 -1.65 -12.33
C SER A 67 1.85 -1.16 -13.78
N ARG A 68 0.85 -0.37 -14.16
CA ARG A 68 0.63 0.03 -15.56
C ARG A 68 0.95 1.48 -15.86
N ASP A 69 0.89 2.37 -14.86
CA ASP A 69 1.05 3.81 -15.06
C ASP A 69 1.52 4.49 -13.78
N LEU A 70 2.64 4.03 -13.23
CA LEU A 70 3.16 4.61 -11.99
C LEU A 70 3.69 6.02 -12.21
N ARG A 71 3.12 6.98 -11.49
CA ARG A 71 3.51 8.38 -11.48
C ARG A 71 3.90 8.79 -10.08
N VAL A 72 5.14 9.25 -9.91
CA VAL A 72 5.69 9.63 -8.61
C VAL A 72 6.20 11.05 -8.67
N THR A 73 5.82 11.86 -7.70
CA THR A 73 6.41 13.18 -7.45
C THR A 73 7.10 13.14 -6.11
N GLN A 74 8.39 13.46 -6.10
CA GLN A 74 9.20 13.47 -4.89
C GLN A 74 9.71 14.88 -4.60
N ARG A 75 9.57 15.31 -3.35
CA ARG A 75 10.15 16.52 -2.78
C ARG A 75 11.12 16.11 -1.67
N ASP A 76 11.71 17.06 -0.96
CA ASP A 76 12.75 16.79 0.05
C ASP A 76 12.31 15.78 1.11
N THR A 77 11.10 15.94 1.65
CA THR A 77 10.63 15.12 2.78
C THR A 77 9.29 14.44 2.52
N VAL A 78 8.69 14.66 1.36
CA VAL A 78 7.37 14.10 1.03
C VAL A 78 7.34 13.69 -0.44
N ALA A 79 6.62 12.62 -0.71
CA ALA A 79 6.34 12.16 -2.07
C ALA A 79 4.88 11.71 -2.16
N TRP A 80 4.32 11.80 -3.34
CA TRP A 80 2.99 11.23 -3.62
C TRP A 80 3.02 10.51 -4.94
N PHE A 81 2.09 9.58 -5.09
CA PHE A 81 2.04 8.77 -6.30
C PHE A 81 0.61 8.39 -6.66
N SER A 82 0.46 8.02 -7.91
CA SER A 82 -0.72 7.31 -8.40
C SER A 82 -0.31 6.21 -9.36
N ASP A 83 -1.14 5.19 -9.50
CA ASP A 83 -0.90 4.09 -10.42
C ASP A 83 -2.22 3.41 -10.80
N ASP A 84 -2.26 2.86 -12.00
CA ASP A 84 -3.26 1.87 -12.40
C ASP A 84 -2.65 0.50 -12.20
N VAL A 85 -3.27 -0.32 -11.35
CA VAL A 85 -2.68 -1.61 -10.95
C VAL A 85 -3.69 -2.74 -11.14
N GLY A 86 -3.33 -3.70 -11.97
CA GLY A 86 -4.03 -4.97 -12.00
C GLY A 86 -3.64 -5.79 -10.78
N LEU A 87 -4.62 -6.16 -9.96
CA LEU A 87 -4.41 -6.98 -8.77
C LEU A 87 -5.14 -8.30 -8.89
N ALA A 88 -4.49 -9.36 -8.46
CA ALA A 88 -5.13 -10.65 -8.26
C ALA A 88 -4.53 -11.35 -7.05
N TRP A 89 -5.34 -12.09 -6.32
CA TRP A 89 -4.89 -12.84 -5.16
C TRP A 89 -5.85 -13.99 -4.85
N ASP A 90 -5.36 -14.96 -4.08
CA ASP A 90 -6.17 -16.07 -3.56
C ASP A 90 -6.54 -15.81 -2.11
N GLU A 91 -7.80 -16.00 -1.79
CA GLU A 91 -8.31 -15.89 -0.43
C GLU A 91 -9.51 -16.82 -0.24
N GLY A 92 -9.49 -17.64 0.80
CA GLY A 92 -10.59 -18.54 1.09
C GLY A 92 -10.91 -19.53 -0.03
N GLY A 93 -9.91 -19.95 -0.80
CA GLY A 93 -10.08 -20.85 -1.92
C GLY A 93 -10.62 -20.20 -3.19
N GLN A 94 -10.74 -18.87 -3.22
CA GLN A 94 -11.19 -18.12 -4.38
C GLN A 94 -10.09 -17.22 -4.93
N ARG A 95 -10.04 -17.11 -6.27
CA ARG A 95 -9.20 -16.13 -6.95
C ARG A 95 -9.96 -14.84 -7.15
N HIS A 96 -9.43 -13.73 -6.65
CA HIS A 96 -9.96 -12.38 -6.84
C HIS A 96 -9.10 -11.65 -7.86
N GLU A 97 -9.73 -10.94 -8.79
CA GLU A 97 -9.04 -10.13 -9.80
C GLU A 97 -9.77 -8.80 -9.95
N PHE A 98 -9.00 -7.71 -9.91
CA PHE A 98 -9.55 -6.36 -10.05
C PHE A 98 -8.59 -5.45 -10.82
N ASP A 99 -9.15 -4.54 -11.60
CA ASP A 99 -8.43 -3.36 -12.06
C ASP A 99 -8.59 -2.29 -10.99
N THR A 100 -7.49 -1.89 -10.39
CA THR A 100 -7.50 -0.99 -9.24
C THR A 100 -6.80 0.33 -9.55
N ARG A 101 -7.13 1.33 -8.76
CA ARG A 101 -6.43 2.62 -8.76
C ARG A 101 -5.75 2.78 -7.41
N TRP A 102 -4.47 3.06 -7.44
CA TRP A 102 -3.66 3.27 -6.25
C TRP A 102 -3.26 4.74 -6.16
N SER A 103 -3.27 5.28 -4.98
CA SER A 103 -2.66 6.56 -4.69
C SER A 103 -2.14 6.57 -3.25
N GLY A 104 -1.18 7.42 -2.98
CA GLY A 104 -0.65 7.48 -1.63
C GLY A 104 0.37 8.58 -1.45
N THR A 105 0.77 8.73 -0.20
CA THR A 105 1.76 9.71 0.24
C THR A 105 2.81 9.01 1.08
N LEU A 106 4.07 9.36 0.83
CA LEU A 106 5.21 8.87 1.58
C LEU A 106 5.93 10.05 2.23
N GLU A 107 6.57 9.79 3.34
CA GLU A 107 7.37 10.74 4.07
C GLU A 107 8.78 10.20 4.27
N HIS A 108 9.78 11.08 4.12
CA HIS A 108 11.18 10.73 4.35
C HIS A 108 11.55 11.11 5.78
N ARG A 109 11.88 10.10 6.59
CA ARG A 109 12.30 10.29 7.99
C ARG A 109 13.38 9.27 8.34
N ALA A 110 14.38 9.71 9.08
CA ALA A 110 15.46 8.84 9.57
C ALA A 110 16.11 8.01 8.45
N GLY A 111 16.25 8.60 7.26
CA GLY A 111 16.87 7.95 6.12
C GLY A 111 15.97 7.04 5.30
N ASP A 112 14.71 6.85 5.69
CA ASP A 112 13.78 5.96 5.02
C ASP A 112 12.53 6.69 4.51
N TRP A 113 12.00 6.21 3.39
CA TRP A 113 10.69 6.59 2.87
C TRP A 113 9.65 5.61 3.41
N SER A 114 8.57 6.15 4.02
CA SER A 114 7.50 5.33 4.59
C SER A 114 6.14 5.85 4.15
N PHE A 115 5.19 4.95 3.91
CA PHE A 115 3.82 5.36 3.62
C PHE A 115 3.18 5.99 4.86
N VAL A 116 2.54 7.13 4.65
CA VAL A 116 1.66 7.75 5.64
C VAL A 116 0.20 7.68 5.19
N GLY A 117 -0.03 7.47 3.91
CA GLY A 117 -1.35 7.22 3.35
C GLY A 117 -1.26 6.32 2.14
N LEU A 118 -2.17 5.37 2.03
CA LEU A 118 -2.31 4.49 0.87
C LEU A 118 -3.78 4.25 0.61
N HIS A 119 -4.20 4.39 -0.64
CA HIS A 119 -5.58 4.18 -1.06
C HIS A 119 -5.61 3.28 -2.28
N VAL A 120 -6.38 2.21 -2.19
CA VAL A 120 -6.64 1.28 -3.29
C VAL A 120 -8.14 1.21 -3.51
N SER A 121 -8.58 1.50 -4.73
CA SER A 121 -10.00 1.49 -5.09
C SER A 121 -10.24 0.78 -6.41
N VAL A 122 -11.48 0.41 -6.66
CA VAL A 122 -11.94 -0.16 -7.93
C VAL A 122 -12.98 0.76 -8.55
N ALA A 123 -13.05 0.76 -9.87
CA ALA A 123 -14.10 1.48 -10.59
C ALA A 123 -15.43 0.72 -10.44
N THR A 124 -16.50 1.46 -10.29
CA THR A 124 -17.84 0.91 -10.21
C THR A 124 -18.78 1.73 -11.11
N ASP A 125 -19.75 1.07 -11.73
CA ASP A 125 -20.78 1.77 -12.50
C ASP A 125 -21.73 2.50 -11.55
N LEU A 126 -21.98 3.75 -11.87
CA LEU A 126 -22.88 4.61 -11.08
C LEU A 126 -24.26 4.75 -11.75
#